data_4fc9824947778889e18d1397f6c37f56
#
_entry.id   4fc9824947778889e18d1397f6c37f56
#
_cell.length_a   1.000
_cell.length_b   1.000
_cell.length_c   1.000
_cell.angle_alpha   90.00
_cell.angle_beta   90.00
_cell.angle_gamma   90.00
#
_symmetry.space_group_name_H-M   'P 1'
#
loop_
_entity.id
_entity.type
_entity.pdbx_description
1 polymer ?
#
loop_
_entity_poly.entity_id
_entity_poly.type
_entity_poly.pdbx_seq_one_letter_code
_entity_poly.pdbx_strand_id
1 'polypeptide(L)'
;MEKPLWKPSKSRLEESNLYNLYNFLVWKHGLDFKNNYEELWNWSIKESYNFWPKLIDFLDIKTGGSHQLNINFKDKIYDQSFFPNLEINYAENILLSLNDEPIIFRNEVGVRQVLSKAEIQEKVGK
;
A
#
# COMPACT_ATOMS: atom_id res chain seq x y z
N MET A 1 13.26 31.20 7.13
CA MET A 1 12.75 29.81 7.22
C MET A 1 12.70 29.43 8.68
N GLU A 2 11.56 29.03 9.17
CA GLU A 2 11.43 28.57 10.56
C GLU A 2 12.16 27.23 10.73
N LYS A 3 12.89 27.12 11.85
CA LYS A 3 13.63 25.91 12.18
C LYS A 3 12.64 24.78 12.50
N PRO A 4 12.70 23.60 11.86
CA PRO A 4 11.78 22.51 12.15
C PRO A 4 11.93 22.10 13.62
N LEU A 5 10.79 21.88 14.28
CA LEU A 5 10.75 21.46 15.69
C LEU A 5 11.32 20.04 15.88
N TRP A 6 11.23 19.21 14.87
CA TRP A 6 11.71 17.84 14.90
C TRP A 6 12.12 17.37 13.49
N LYS A 7 13.11 16.48 13.41
CA LYS A 7 13.50 15.76 12.19
C LYS A 7 13.74 14.30 12.53
N PRO A 8 13.31 13.36 11.67
CA PRO A 8 13.64 11.96 11.86
C PRO A 8 15.16 11.72 11.73
N SER A 9 15.66 10.70 12.42
CA SER A 9 17.03 10.23 12.21
C SER A 9 17.20 9.64 10.81
N LYS A 10 18.44 9.54 10.34
CA LYS A 10 18.75 8.92 9.04
C LYS A 10 18.28 7.47 8.99
N SER A 11 18.54 6.68 10.04
CA SER A 11 18.08 5.29 10.13
C SER A 11 16.57 5.17 10.01
N ARG A 12 15.81 6.02 10.72
CA ARG A 12 14.35 6.01 10.66
C ARG A 12 13.80 6.37 9.27
N LEU A 13 14.51 7.23 8.53
CA LEU A 13 14.15 7.52 7.13
C LEU A 13 14.39 6.31 6.25
N GLU A 14 15.57 5.70 6.35
CA GLU A 14 15.99 4.56 5.52
C GLU A 14 15.18 3.29 5.80
N GLU A 15 14.61 3.13 7.00
CA GLU A 15 13.72 2.03 7.39
C GLU A 15 12.24 2.29 7.00
N SER A 16 11.90 3.46 6.48
CA SER A 16 10.52 3.81 6.16
C SER A 16 10.03 3.14 4.87
N ASN A 17 8.73 2.82 4.83
CA ASN A 17 8.09 2.30 3.62
C ASN A 17 8.18 3.29 2.44
N LEU A 18 8.21 4.59 2.72
CA LEU A 18 8.38 5.61 1.68
C LEU A 18 9.77 5.53 1.03
N TYR A 19 10.81 5.31 1.83
CA TYR A 19 12.17 5.12 1.33
C TYR A 19 12.30 3.82 0.52
N ASN A 20 11.65 2.76 0.97
CA ASN A 20 11.59 1.50 0.24
C ASN A 20 10.87 1.66 -1.11
N LEU A 21 9.75 2.37 -1.15
CA LEU A 21 9.06 2.72 -2.40
C LEU A 21 9.96 3.55 -3.33
N TYR A 22 10.65 4.54 -2.78
CA TYR A 22 11.59 5.35 -3.53
C TYR A 22 12.67 4.49 -4.20
N ASN A 23 13.33 3.63 -3.44
CA ASN A 23 14.35 2.73 -3.96
C ASN A 23 13.78 1.77 -5.02
N PHE A 24 12.60 1.21 -4.80
CA PHE A 24 11.91 0.37 -5.78
C PHE A 24 11.69 1.11 -7.10
N LEU A 25 11.22 2.35 -7.06
CA LEU A 25 10.99 3.16 -8.26
C LEU A 25 12.29 3.47 -9.01
N VAL A 26 13.37 3.79 -8.27
CA VAL A 26 14.70 4.01 -8.86
C VAL A 26 15.24 2.74 -9.51
N TRP A 27 15.29 1.64 -8.76
CA TRP A 27 15.97 0.42 -9.20
C TRP A 27 15.21 -0.33 -10.29
N LYS A 28 13.91 -0.45 -10.14
CA LYS A 28 13.08 -1.24 -11.07
C LYS A 28 12.61 -0.43 -12.28
N HIS A 29 12.41 0.87 -12.11
CA HIS A 29 11.78 1.72 -13.13
C HIS A 29 12.65 2.88 -13.61
N GLY A 30 13.83 3.07 -13.05
CA GLY A 30 14.76 4.14 -13.44
C GLY A 30 14.25 5.56 -13.10
N LEU A 31 13.31 5.68 -12.15
CA LEU A 31 12.70 6.95 -11.75
C LEU A 31 13.46 7.54 -10.57
N ASP A 32 14.28 8.54 -10.81
CA ASP A 32 15.07 9.19 -9.74
C ASP A 32 14.45 10.54 -9.34
N PHE A 33 13.94 10.60 -8.12
CA PHE A 33 13.39 11.81 -7.50
C PHE A 33 14.37 12.49 -6.55
N LYS A 34 15.66 12.13 -6.59
CA LYS A 34 16.76 12.71 -5.80
C LYS A 34 16.48 12.75 -4.29
N ASN A 35 15.81 11.73 -3.77
CA ASN A 35 15.33 11.66 -2.38
C ASN A 35 14.45 12.85 -1.96
N ASN A 36 13.74 13.46 -2.90
CA ASN A 36 12.85 14.58 -2.64
C ASN A 36 11.40 14.10 -2.63
N TYR A 37 10.77 14.18 -1.45
CA TYR A 37 9.36 13.80 -1.29
C TYR A 37 8.42 14.63 -2.18
N GLU A 38 8.67 15.90 -2.33
CA GLU A 38 7.83 16.79 -3.14
C GLU A 38 7.87 16.43 -4.62
N GLU A 39 9.04 16.02 -5.13
CA GLU A 39 9.16 15.52 -6.52
C GLU A 39 8.40 14.21 -6.72
N LEU A 40 8.53 13.25 -5.79
CA LEU A 40 7.77 12.01 -5.82
C LEU A 40 6.25 12.27 -5.74
N TRP A 41 5.81 13.15 -4.85
CA TRP A 41 4.41 13.53 -4.70
C TRP A 41 3.88 14.21 -5.96
N ASN A 42 4.59 15.18 -6.51
CA ASN A 42 4.20 15.85 -7.76
C ASN A 42 4.09 14.86 -8.93
N TRP A 43 5.04 13.92 -9.02
CA TRP A 43 4.99 12.87 -10.03
C TRP A 43 3.79 11.94 -9.82
N SER A 44 3.49 11.53 -8.62
CA SER A 44 2.35 10.64 -8.32
C SER A 44 1.01 11.23 -8.74
N ILE A 45 0.88 12.55 -8.70
CA ILE A 45 -0.32 13.28 -9.15
C ILE A 45 -0.34 13.45 -10.67
N LYS A 46 0.77 13.94 -11.26
CA LYS A 46 0.85 14.24 -12.68
C LYS A 46 0.87 12.98 -13.54
N GLU A 47 1.52 11.95 -13.06
CA GLU A 47 1.72 10.68 -13.73
C GLU A 47 0.97 9.54 -13.02
N SER A 48 -0.24 9.80 -12.56
CA SER A 48 -1.05 8.83 -11.79
C SER A 48 -1.26 7.50 -12.53
N TYR A 49 -1.32 7.51 -13.88
CA TYR A 49 -1.31 6.29 -14.71
C TYR A 49 -0.08 5.41 -14.50
N ASN A 50 1.05 6.05 -14.27
CA ASN A 50 2.33 5.37 -14.03
C ASN A 50 2.52 5.03 -12.56
N PHE A 51 2.00 5.85 -11.65
CA PHE A 51 2.16 5.69 -10.21
C PHE A 51 1.39 4.49 -9.66
N TRP A 52 0.09 4.42 -9.89
CA TRP A 52 -0.78 3.41 -9.26
C TRP A 52 -0.40 1.96 -9.59
N PRO A 53 -0.05 1.59 -10.85
CA PRO A 53 0.40 0.23 -11.13
C PRO A 53 1.69 -0.15 -10.42
N LYS A 54 2.63 0.80 -10.38
CA LYS A 54 3.90 0.58 -9.71
C LYS A 54 3.73 0.45 -8.20
N LEU A 55 2.73 1.15 -7.64
CA LEU A 55 2.38 1.01 -6.22
C LEU A 55 1.76 -0.37 -5.92
N ILE A 56 0.87 -0.87 -6.78
CA ILE A 56 0.30 -2.22 -6.65
C ILE A 56 1.41 -3.27 -6.70
N ASP A 57 2.36 -3.13 -7.63
CA ASP A 57 3.52 -4.01 -7.78
C ASP A 57 4.47 -3.93 -6.57
N PHE A 58 4.75 -2.72 -6.07
CA PHE A 58 5.56 -2.50 -4.87
C PHE A 58 4.97 -3.16 -3.62
N LEU A 59 3.66 -3.07 -3.46
CA LEU A 59 2.93 -3.63 -2.32
C LEU A 59 2.65 -5.13 -2.45
N ASP A 60 3.05 -5.76 -3.55
CA ASP A 60 2.78 -7.17 -3.88
C ASP A 60 1.29 -7.56 -3.69
N ILE A 61 0.38 -6.65 -4.10
CA ILE A 61 -1.06 -6.90 -3.97
C ILE A 61 -1.47 -8.00 -4.93
N LYS A 62 -2.07 -9.06 -4.40
CA LYS A 62 -2.61 -10.17 -5.20
C LYS A 62 -3.88 -9.71 -5.90
N THR A 63 -3.84 -9.79 -7.22
CA THR A 63 -4.92 -9.33 -8.09
C THR A 63 -5.27 -10.40 -9.11
N GLY A 64 -6.55 -10.46 -9.47
CA GLY A 64 -7.07 -11.20 -10.62
C GLY A 64 -7.46 -10.24 -11.76
N GLY A 65 -7.94 -10.80 -12.87
CA GLY A 65 -8.41 -10.01 -14.00
C GLY A 65 -7.30 -9.38 -14.85
N SER A 66 -7.63 -8.30 -15.51
CA SER A 66 -6.70 -7.58 -16.38
C SER A 66 -6.06 -6.39 -15.68
N HIS A 67 -4.74 -6.36 -15.69
CA HIS A 67 -3.93 -5.22 -15.18
C HIS A 67 -3.92 -4.02 -16.15
N GLN A 68 -4.71 -4.05 -17.21
CA GLN A 68 -4.79 -2.90 -18.11
C GLN A 68 -5.40 -1.71 -17.38
N LEU A 69 -4.58 -0.71 -17.23
CA LEU A 69 -4.92 0.59 -16.70
C LEU A 69 -5.83 1.32 -17.69
N ASN A 70 -7.09 1.29 -17.42
CA ASN A 70 -8.04 2.24 -17.98
C ASN A 70 -8.50 3.16 -16.84
N ILE A 71 -7.61 4.08 -16.45
CA ILE A 71 -8.04 5.15 -15.57
C ILE A 71 -8.83 6.14 -16.45
N ASN A 72 -10.14 6.06 -16.41
CA ASN A 72 -10.99 7.10 -16.96
C ASN A 72 -11.05 8.24 -15.95
N PHE A 73 -10.21 9.26 -16.15
CA PHE A 73 -10.37 10.51 -15.42
C PHE A 73 -11.64 11.19 -15.87
N LYS A 74 -12.63 11.23 -15.01
CA LYS A 74 -13.84 12.03 -15.17
C LYS A 74 -13.69 13.29 -14.32
N ASP A 75 -14.48 14.30 -14.61
CA ASP A 75 -14.44 15.60 -13.93
C ASP A 75 -14.67 15.50 -12.41
N LYS A 76 -15.38 14.47 -11.98
CA LYS A 76 -15.71 14.26 -10.58
C LYS A 76 -14.97 13.04 -10.02
N ILE A 77 -14.34 13.20 -8.86
CA ILE A 77 -13.52 12.17 -8.21
C ILE A 77 -14.30 10.86 -7.94
N TYR A 78 -15.58 10.95 -7.64
CA TYR A 78 -16.44 9.79 -7.36
C TYR A 78 -16.89 9.03 -8.62
N ASP A 79 -16.73 9.64 -9.81
CA ASP A 79 -17.02 9.01 -11.09
C ASP A 79 -15.78 8.35 -11.72
N GLN A 80 -14.62 8.44 -11.05
CA GLN A 80 -13.37 7.86 -11.55
C GLN A 80 -13.33 6.36 -11.33
N SER A 81 -12.91 5.62 -12.35
CA SER A 81 -12.64 4.20 -12.25
C SER A 81 -11.15 3.96 -12.42
N PHE A 82 -10.49 3.49 -11.36
CA PHE A 82 -9.03 3.33 -11.38
C PHE A 82 -8.57 2.03 -12.05
N PHE A 83 -9.26 0.95 -11.96
CA PHE A 83 -8.89 -0.32 -12.57
C PHE A 83 -10.16 -1.13 -12.83
N PRO A 84 -10.94 -0.81 -13.87
CA PRO A 84 -12.27 -1.37 -14.04
C PRO A 84 -12.30 -2.90 -14.24
N ASN A 85 -11.18 -3.49 -14.66
CA ASN A 85 -11.06 -4.92 -14.94
C ASN A 85 -10.13 -5.64 -13.96
N LEU A 86 -9.73 -4.97 -12.88
CA LEU A 86 -8.90 -5.55 -11.82
C LEU A 86 -9.81 -6.13 -10.73
N GLU A 87 -9.55 -7.36 -10.37
CA GLU A 87 -10.23 -8.04 -9.29
C GLU A 87 -9.29 -8.13 -8.08
N ILE A 88 -9.76 -7.72 -6.91
CA ILE A 88 -9.01 -7.79 -5.66
C ILE A 88 -9.87 -8.48 -4.61
N ASN A 89 -9.31 -9.53 -4.02
CA ASN A 89 -9.85 -10.11 -2.80
C ASN A 89 -9.11 -9.56 -1.60
N TYR A 90 -9.77 -8.69 -0.84
CA TYR A 90 -9.18 -8.04 0.34
C TYR A 90 -8.79 -9.06 1.42
N ALA A 91 -9.68 -10.03 1.69
CA ALA A 91 -9.42 -11.06 2.70
C ALA A 91 -8.21 -11.92 2.34
N GLU A 92 -8.07 -12.32 1.08
CA GLU A 92 -6.90 -13.06 0.58
C GLU A 92 -5.61 -12.28 0.82
N ASN A 93 -5.57 -11.01 0.41
CA ASN A 93 -4.39 -10.17 0.58
C ASN A 93 -4.01 -10.01 2.06
N ILE A 94 -4.97 -9.75 2.94
CA ILE A 94 -4.71 -9.64 4.38
C ILE A 94 -4.22 -10.97 4.96
N LEU A 95 -4.85 -12.09 4.62
CA LEU A 95 -4.47 -13.41 5.13
C LEU A 95 -3.07 -13.83 4.65
N LEU A 96 -2.67 -13.45 3.44
CA LEU A 96 -1.33 -13.70 2.93
C LEU A 96 -0.28 -12.83 3.66
N SER A 97 -0.62 -11.59 3.97
CA SER A 97 0.29 -10.63 4.62
C SER A 97 0.39 -10.82 6.14
N LEU A 98 -0.54 -11.58 6.76
CA LEU A 98 -0.44 -11.90 8.17
C LEU A 98 0.84 -12.69 8.45
N ASN A 99 1.71 -12.10 9.27
CA ASN A 99 2.79 -12.83 9.92
C ASN A 99 2.19 -13.85 10.89
N ASP A 100 3.03 -14.70 11.52
CA ASP A 100 2.57 -15.67 12.52
C ASP A 100 2.09 -15.02 13.83
N GLU A 101 1.98 -13.69 13.85
CA GLU A 101 1.46 -12.95 15.01
C GLU A 101 -0.05 -13.15 15.14
N PRO A 102 -0.51 -13.48 16.34
CA PRO A 102 -1.95 -13.72 16.56
C PRO A 102 -2.75 -12.42 16.53
N ILE A 103 -3.99 -12.51 16.06
CA ILE A 103 -4.95 -11.42 16.22
C ILE A 103 -5.56 -11.47 17.62
N ILE A 104 -5.48 -10.36 18.33
CA ILE A 104 -6.00 -10.23 19.69
C ILE A 104 -7.27 -9.40 19.64
N PHE A 105 -8.39 -10.03 19.97
CA PHE A 105 -9.65 -9.34 20.18
C PHE A 105 -9.85 -9.06 21.67
N ARG A 106 -10.28 -7.85 21.99
CA ARG A 106 -10.70 -7.45 23.35
C ARG A 106 -11.97 -6.62 23.28
N ASN A 107 -12.85 -6.80 24.24
CA ASN A 107 -14.04 -5.98 24.38
C ASN A 107 -14.16 -5.41 25.81
N GLU A 108 -15.14 -4.53 26.02
CA GLU A 108 -15.37 -3.81 27.26
C GLU A 108 -15.88 -4.70 28.41
N VAL A 109 -16.47 -5.85 28.09
CA VAL A 109 -16.95 -6.84 29.09
C VAL A 109 -15.88 -7.88 29.49
N GLY A 110 -14.61 -7.60 29.16
CA GLY A 110 -13.47 -8.41 29.60
C GLY A 110 -13.20 -9.66 28.77
N VAL A 111 -13.89 -9.86 27.66
CA VAL A 111 -13.58 -10.96 26.74
C VAL A 111 -12.26 -10.65 26.04
N ARG A 112 -11.36 -11.63 26.09
CA ARG A 112 -10.10 -11.61 25.34
C ARG A 112 -10.02 -12.89 24.52
N GLN A 113 -9.95 -12.77 23.20
CA GLN A 113 -9.70 -13.90 22.30
C GLN A 113 -8.38 -13.67 21.58
N VAL A 114 -7.64 -14.75 21.38
CA VAL A 114 -6.40 -14.78 20.62
C VAL A 114 -6.60 -15.82 19.53
N LEU A 115 -6.47 -15.39 18.28
CA LEU A 115 -6.64 -16.26 17.12
C LEU A 115 -5.33 -16.30 16.35
N SER A 116 -4.82 -17.51 16.13
CA SER A 116 -3.71 -17.75 15.23
C SER A 116 -4.10 -17.52 13.76
N LYS A 117 -3.11 -17.35 12.90
CA LYS A 117 -3.33 -17.26 11.44
C LYS A 117 -4.14 -18.45 10.90
N ALA A 118 -3.80 -19.67 11.32
CA ALA A 118 -4.48 -20.88 10.89
C ALA A 118 -5.96 -20.91 11.29
N GLU A 119 -6.28 -20.50 12.53
CA GLU A 119 -7.67 -20.42 13.01
C GLU A 119 -8.47 -19.35 12.24
N ILE A 120 -7.83 -18.23 11.87
CA ILE A 120 -8.50 -17.19 11.07
C ILE A 120 -8.76 -17.71 9.67
N GLN A 121 -7.77 -18.34 9.03
CA GLN A 121 -7.91 -18.92 7.69
C GLN A 121 -9.04 -19.97 7.65
N GLU A 122 -9.13 -20.84 8.66
CA GLU A 122 -10.22 -21.82 8.77
C GLU A 122 -11.59 -21.16 8.91
N LYS A 123 -11.69 -20.08 9.68
CA LYS A 123 -12.95 -19.35 9.88
C LYS A 123 -13.41 -18.56 8.65
N VAL A 124 -12.47 -18.03 7.87
CA VAL A 124 -12.76 -17.27 6.64
C VAL A 124 -13.08 -18.20 5.47
N GLY A 125 -12.51 -19.40 5.44
CA GLY A 125 -12.72 -20.40 4.38
C GLY A 125 -14.03 -21.19 4.49
N LYS A 126 -14.82 -20.94 5.55
CA LYS A 126 -16.17 -21.51 5.76
C LYS A 126 -17.25 -20.52 5.35
#